data_f44c74ebcb9175fb13f6f11d7445b110
#
_entry.id   f44c74ebcb9175fb13f6f11d7445b110
#
_cell.length_a   1.000
_cell.length_b   1.000
_cell.length_c   1.000
_cell.angle_alpha   90.00
_cell.angle_beta   90.00
_cell.angle_gamma   90.00
#
_symmetry.space_group_name_H-M   'P 1'
#
loop_
_entity.id
_entity.type
_entity.pdbx_description
1 polymer ?
#
loop_
_entity_poly.entity_id
_entity_poly.type
_entity_poly.pdbx_seq_one_letter_code
_entity_poly.pdbx_strand_id
1 'polypeptide(L)' 'MSGAELRIMTRVIKRRVDAGEDIDDVFEDYPKLTEEDKETIRAAIYPDEPQGGDGE' A
#
# COMPACT_ATOMS: atom_id res chain seq x y z
N MET A 1 -9.99 3.72 8.96
CA MET A 1 -10.55 3.10 7.74
C MET A 1 -10.95 1.68 8.06
N SER A 2 -12.08 1.26 7.56
CA SER A 2 -12.55 -0.09 7.87
C SER A 2 -11.78 -1.12 7.07
N GLY A 3 -11.85 -2.37 7.49
CA GLY A 3 -11.15 -3.43 6.80
C GLY A 3 -11.60 -3.59 5.36
N ALA A 4 -12.88 -3.39 5.11
CA ALA A 4 -13.41 -3.51 3.76
C ALA A 4 -12.88 -2.39 2.88
N GLU A 5 -12.84 -1.18 3.41
CA GLU A 5 -12.32 -0.06 2.64
C GLU A 5 -10.84 -0.24 2.35
N LEU A 6 -10.11 -0.72 3.34
CA LEU A 6 -8.68 -0.92 3.15
C LEU A 6 -8.42 -1.96 2.07
N ARG A 7 -9.24 -2.98 2.01
CA ARG A 7 -9.10 -4.01 1.01
C ARG A 7 -9.34 -3.45 -0.39
N ILE A 8 -10.35 -2.60 -0.52
CA ILE A 8 -10.65 -1.97 -1.80
C ILE A 8 -9.51 -1.04 -2.21
N MET A 9 -9.02 -0.26 -1.25
CA MET A 9 -7.91 0.65 -1.53
C MET A 9 -6.67 -0.12 -1.95
N THR A 10 -6.39 -1.23 -1.28
CA THR A 10 -5.24 -2.04 -1.64
C THR A 10 -5.33 -2.50 -3.09
N ARG A 11 -6.50 -2.91 -3.50
CA ARG A 11 -6.71 -3.38 -4.85
C ARG A 11 -6.52 -2.26 -5.87
N VAL A 12 -7.06 -1.08 -5.57
CA VAL A 12 -6.94 0.06 -6.46
C VAL A 12 -5.47 0.46 -6.60
N ILE A 13 -4.77 0.53 -5.46
CA ILE A 13 -3.38 0.95 -5.47
C ILE A 13 -2.50 -0.08 -6.19
N LYS A 14 -2.77 -1.35 -5.96
CA LYS A 14 -2.01 -2.38 -6.63
C LYS A 14 -2.16 -2.28 -8.15
N ARG A 15 -3.36 -1.97 -8.61
CA ARG A 15 -3.60 -1.83 -10.02
C ARG A 15 -2.77 -0.71 -10.63
N ARG A 16 -2.67 0.41 -9.91
CA ARG A 16 -1.89 1.53 -10.40
C ARG A 16 -0.40 1.22 -10.39
N VAL A 17 0.05 0.54 -9.35
CA VAL A 17 1.46 0.16 -9.26
C VAL A 17 1.79 -0.83 -10.39
N ASP A 18 0.90 -1.76 -10.66
CA ASP A 18 1.11 -2.70 -11.75
C ASP A 18 1.15 -1.99 -13.09
N ALA A 19 0.51 -0.85 -13.19
CA ALA A 19 0.52 -0.06 -14.43
C ALA A 19 1.80 0.75 -14.57
N GLY A 20 2.68 0.71 -13.60
CA GLY A 20 3.96 1.39 -13.69
C GLY A 20 4.09 2.62 -12.82
N GLU A 21 3.10 2.91 -11.97
CA GLU A 21 3.18 4.06 -11.11
C GLU A 21 3.97 3.74 -9.86
N ASP A 22 4.61 4.77 -9.29
CA ASP A 22 5.33 4.61 -8.06
C ASP A 22 4.34 4.56 -6.91
N ILE A 23 4.48 3.60 -6.02
CA ILE A 23 3.52 3.44 -4.93
C ILE A 23 3.48 4.68 -4.04
N ASP A 24 4.61 5.35 -3.84
CA ASP A 24 4.61 6.56 -3.03
C ASP A 24 3.80 7.66 -3.69
N ASP A 25 3.88 7.78 -5.00
CA ASP A 25 3.10 8.76 -5.74
C ASP A 25 1.62 8.41 -5.65
N VAL A 26 1.29 7.14 -5.73
CA VAL A 26 -0.09 6.72 -5.63
C VAL A 26 -0.64 7.07 -4.25
N PHE A 27 0.16 6.86 -3.21
CA PHE A 27 -0.28 7.18 -1.86
C PHE A 27 -0.64 8.66 -1.71
N GLU A 28 0.04 9.52 -2.44
CA GLU A 28 -0.23 10.94 -2.34
C GLU A 28 -1.63 11.29 -2.83
N ASP A 29 -2.19 10.48 -3.69
CA ASP A 29 -3.55 10.69 -4.17
C ASP A 29 -4.58 10.28 -3.14
N TYR A 30 -4.18 9.62 -2.08
CA TYR A 30 -5.10 9.11 -1.06
C TYR A 30 -4.68 9.59 0.32
N PRO A 31 -4.86 10.87 0.60
CA PRO A 31 -4.37 11.45 1.86
C PRO A 31 -5.06 10.90 3.10
N LYS A 32 -6.15 10.17 2.92
CA LYS A 32 -6.82 9.59 4.07
C LYS A 32 -6.07 8.39 4.65
N LEU A 33 -5.13 7.85 3.91
CA LEU A 33 -4.39 6.68 4.40
C LEU A 33 -3.44 7.10 5.50
N THR A 34 -3.48 6.38 6.61
CA THR A 34 -2.54 6.61 7.69
C THR A 34 -1.25 5.88 7.38
N GLU A 35 -0.21 6.14 8.17
CA GLU A 35 1.05 5.43 7.99
C GLU A 35 0.85 3.93 8.12
N GLU A 36 0.01 3.54 9.07
CA GLU A 36 -0.27 2.15 9.29
C GLU A 36 -0.97 1.54 8.09
N ASP A 37 -1.92 2.27 7.52
CA ASP A 37 -2.63 1.80 6.33
C ASP A 37 -1.67 1.63 5.16
N LYS A 38 -0.76 2.58 5.00
CA LYS A 38 0.21 2.52 3.92
C LYS A 38 1.11 1.29 4.05
N GLU A 39 1.52 0.99 5.28
CA GLU A 39 2.35 -0.18 5.49
C GLU A 39 1.61 -1.47 5.19
N THR A 40 0.36 -1.53 5.57
CA THR A 40 -0.46 -2.70 5.31
C THR A 40 -0.60 -2.92 3.81
N ILE A 41 -0.85 -1.84 3.07
CA ILE A 41 -1.01 -1.93 1.63
C ILE A 41 0.30 -2.32 0.97
N ARG A 42 1.40 -1.72 1.42
CA ARG A 42 2.70 -2.02 0.85
C ARG A 42 3.05 -3.49 1.06
N ALA A 43 2.77 -4.01 2.25
CA ALA A 43 3.05 -5.41 2.54
C ALA A 43 2.20 -6.33 1.69
N ALA A 44 0.99 -5.91 1.35
CA ALA A 44 0.12 -6.73 0.52
C ALA A 44 0.57 -6.74 -0.94
N ILE A 45 1.11 -5.61 -1.40
CA ILE A 45 1.53 -5.49 -2.78
C ILE A 45 2.93 -6.06 -2.99
N TYR A 46 3.81 -5.88 -1.99
CA TYR A 46 5.18 -6.37 -2.07
C TYR A 46 5.47 -7.33 -0.92
N PRO A 47 4.85 -8.49 -0.94
CA PRO A 47 5.01 -9.42 0.19
C PRO A 47 6.42 -9.95 0.33
N ASP A 48 7.21 -9.89 -0.73
CA ASP A 48 8.57 -10.40 -0.66
C ASP A 48 9.56 -9.37 -0.18
N GLU A 49 9.15 -8.11 -0.01
CA GLU A 49 10.07 -7.09 0.42
C GLU A 49 10.29 -7.15 1.91
N PRO A 50 11.49 -6.92 2.37
CA PRO A 50 11.71 -6.85 3.81
C PRO A 50 10.95 -5.66 4.35
N GLN A 51 10.12 -5.91 5.34
CA GLN A 51 9.32 -4.85 5.88
C GLN A 51 9.92 -4.36 7.16
N GLY A 52 9.89 -3.08 7.38
CA GLY A 52 10.22 -2.58 8.66
C GLY A 52 11.56 -2.90 9.19
N GLY A 53 12.42 -3.24 8.52
CA GLY A 53 13.72 -3.47 8.97
C GLY A 53 13.91 -4.64 9.78
N ASP A 54 13.10 -5.58 9.68
CA ASP A 54 13.27 -6.67 10.39
C ASP A 54 14.44 -7.34 10.05
N GLY A 55 15.03 -6.98 9.32
CA GLY A 55 16.21 -7.42 9.04
C GLY A 55 16.56 -8.75 9.26
N GLU A 56 16.31 -9.12 9.19
CA GLU A 56 16.73 -10.19 9.17
C GLU A 56 17.65 -10.35 9.21
#